data_639e27be1361be14bae249b859f05364
#
_entry.id   639e27be1361be14bae249b859f05364
#
_cell.length_a   1.000
_cell.length_b   1.000
_cell.length_c   1.000
_cell.angle_alpha   90.00
_cell.angle_beta   90.00
_cell.angle_gamma   90.00
#
_symmetry.space_group_name_H-M   'P 1'
#
loop_
_entity.id
_entity.type
_entity.pdbx_description
1 polymer ?
#
loop_
_entity_poly.entity_id
_entity_poly.type
_entity_poly.pdbx_seq_one_letter_code
_entity_poly.pdbx_strand_id
1 'polypeptide(L)'
;MNQKSSRGFIYFICMVSAMGGLLFGYDWVVIGGAKPFYELYFGIANSPVMQGVAMTTALVGCLVGAMVAGTAADKYGRKPLLMLSAVLFTVSAIGTGLFNDFTMFNISRFIGGIGIGVASALAPIEHTIAVVTQSPR
;
A
#
# COMPACT_ATOMS: atom_id res chain seq x y z
N MET A 1 19.06 15.58 -28.37
CA MET A 1 18.44 14.65 -27.38
C MET A 1 16.94 14.82 -27.44
N ASN A 2 16.21 13.76 -27.78
CA ASN A 2 14.80 13.82 -28.15
C ASN A 2 13.88 14.13 -26.94
N GLN A 3 13.34 15.34 -26.89
CA GLN A 3 12.33 15.74 -25.88
C GLN A 3 11.02 14.95 -25.94
N LYS A 4 10.73 14.25 -27.02
CA LYS A 4 9.52 13.42 -27.14
C LYS A 4 9.53 12.16 -26.27
N SER A 5 10.70 11.60 -25.96
CA SER A 5 10.81 10.40 -25.12
C SER A 5 10.53 10.67 -23.65
N SER A 6 10.77 11.90 -23.20
CA SER A 6 10.61 12.35 -21.81
C SER A 6 9.14 12.45 -21.37
N ARG A 7 8.25 12.93 -22.24
CA ARG A 7 6.83 13.11 -21.90
C ARG A 7 6.11 11.78 -21.71
N GLY A 8 6.36 10.80 -22.56
CA GLY A 8 5.77 9.46 -22.43
C GLY A 8 6.19 8.75 -21.15
N PHE A 9 7.44 8.93 -20.74
CA PHE A 9 7.96 8.37 -19.49
C PHE A 9 7.30 9.00 -18.25
N ILE A 10 7.05 10.31 -18.29
CA ILE A 10 6.34 10.99 -17.19
C ILE A 10 4.89 10.49 -17.08
N TYR A 11 4.18 10.41 -18.19
CA TYR A 11 2.81 9.89 -18.18
C TYR A 11 2.76 8.46 -17.65
N PHE A 12 3.75 7.63 -17.98
CA PHE A 12 3.85 6.27 -17.46
C PHE A 12 4.06 6.24 -15.94
N ILE A 13 4.97 7.07 -15.41
CA ILE A 13 5.20 7.18 -13.96
C ILE A 13 3.94 7.69 -13.25
N CYS A 14 3.28 8.72 -13.78
CA CYS A 14 2.04 9.25 -13.23
C CYS A 14 0.93 8.18 -13.20
N MET A 15 0.81 7.39 -14.24
CA MET A 15 -0.17 6.31 -14.33
C MET A 15 0.11 5.22 -13.28
N VAL A 16 1.36 4.79 -13.12
CA VAL A 16 1.76 3.81 -12.11
C VAL A 16 1.49 4.33 -10.69
N SER A 17 1.80 5.60 -10.43
CA SER A 17 1.54 6.24 -9.14
C SER A 17 0.03 6.35 -8.84
N ALA A 18 -0.77 6.71 -9.84
CA ALA A 18 -2.23 6.76 -9.72
C ALA A 18 -2.83 5.38 -9.46
N MET A 19 -2.30 4.31 -10.09
CA MET A 19 -2.71 2.93 -9.81
C MET A 19 -2.40 2.52 -8.37
N GLY A 20 -1.29 2.97 -7.80
CA GLY A 20 -0.98 2.74 -6.38
C GLY A 20 -2.02 3.35 -5.44
N GLY A 21 -2.43 4.59 -5.70
CA GLY A 21 -3.50 5.26 -4.94
C GLY A 21 -4.87 4.59 -5.11
N LEU A 22 -5.17 4.12 -6.32
CA LEU A 22 -6.40 3.39 -6.61
C LEU A 22 -6.44 2.04 -5.89
N LEU A 23 -5.33 1.31 -5.85
CA LEU A 23 -5.21 0.06 -5.09
C LEU A 23 -5.43 0.28 -3.59
N PHE A 24 -4.90 1.36 -3.04
CA PHE A 24 -5.13 1.72 -1.64
C PHE A 24 -6.61 1.99 -1.35
N GLY A 25 -7.27 2.79 -2.19
CA GLY A 25 -8.70 3.07 -2.06
C GLY A 25 -9.55 1.81 -2.24
N TYR A 26 -9.18 0.96 -3.19
CA TYR A 26 -9.87 -0.31 -3.44
C TYR A 26 -9.79 -1.26 -2.24
N ASP A 27 -8.64 -1.38 -1.57
CA ASP A 27 -8.48 -2.19 -0.36
C ASP A 27 -9.45 -1.75 0.75
N TRP A 28 -9.64 -0.44 0.94
CA TRP A 28 -10.60 0.10 1.88
C TRP A 28 -12.05 -0.24 1.53
N VAL A 29 -12.41 -0.14 0.25
CA VAL A 29 -13.77 -0.47 -0.22
C VAL A 29 -14.04 -1.96 -0.06
N VAL A 30 -13.09 -2.81 -0.43
CA VAL A 30 -13.23 -4.28 -0.32
C VAL A 30 -13.40 -4.71 1.13
N ILE A 31 -12.59 -4.18 2.03
CA ILE A 31 -12.70 -4.51 3.47
C ILE A 31 -14.01 -3.99 4.06
N GLY A 32 -14.43 -2.77 3.69
CA GLY A 32 -15.73 -2.24 4.11
C GLY A 32 -16.90 -3.08 3.62
N GLY A 33 -16.85 -3.52 2.36
CA GLY A 33 -17.85 -4.43 1.78
C GLY A 33 -17.84 -5.86 2.34
N ALA A 34 -16.64 -6.36 2.69
CA ALA A 34 -16.48 -7.68 3.29
C ALA A 34 -16.81 -7.70 4.80
N LYS A 35 -16.95 -6.53 5.43
CA LYS A 35 -17.19 -6.40 6.87
C LYS A 35 -18.28 -7.32 7.42
N PRO A 36 -19.52 -7.33 6.90
CA PRO A 36 -20.57 -8.19 7.43
C PRO A 36 -20.25 -9.68 7.30
N PHE A 37 -19.46 -10.07 6.29
CA PHE A 37 -19.11 -11.47 6.07
C PHE A 37 -18.04 -11.97 7.05
N TYR A 38 -16.93 -11.23 7.22
CA TYR A 38 -15.88 -11.67 8.13
C TYR A 38 -16.29 -11.50 9.61
N GLU A 39 -17.15 -10.54 9.94
CA GLU A 39 -17.70 -10.38 11.29
C GLU A 39 -18.53 -11.59 11.71
N LEU A 40 -19.35 -12.12 10.80
CA LEU A 40 -20.10 -13.35 11.02
C LEU A 40 -19.18 -14.58 11.06
N TYR A 41 -18.20 -14.66 10.15
CA TYR A 41 -17.29 -15.79 10.06
C TYR A 41 -16.41 -15.95 11.30
N PHE A 42 -15.85 -14.86 11.79
CA PHE A 42 -15.00 -14.86 13.00
C PHE A 42 -15.81 -14.70 14.31
N GLY A 43 -17.12 -14.55 14.24
CA GLY A 43 -17.98 -14.39 15.41
C GLY A 43 -17.76 -13.09 16.20
N ILE A 44 -17.20 -12.06 15.53
CA ILE A 44 -16.85 -10.75 16.15
C ILE A 44 -17.95 -9.69 16.00
N ALA A 45 -19.09 -10.05 15.45
CA ALA A 45 -20.22 -9.12 15.21
C ALA A 45 -20.67 -8.37 16.47
N ASN A 46 -20.54 -9.01 17.64
CA ASN A 46 -20.90 -8.43 18.95
C ASN A 46 -19.74 -7.76 19.70
N SER A 47 -18.56 -7.68 19.09
CA SER A 47 -17.36 -7.15 19.74
C SER A 47 -16.79 -5.94 18.99
N PRO A 48 -17.26 -4.71 19.31
CA PRO A 48 -16.79 -3.48 18.61
C PRO A 48 -15.26 -3.29 18.68
N VAL A 49 -14.63 -3.77 19.76
CA VAL A 49 -13.17 -3.68 19.93
C VAL A 49 -12.45 -4.54 18.89
N MET A 50 -12.88 -5.79 18.66
CA MET A 50 -12.27 -6.67 17.66
C MET A 50 -12.49 -6.19 16.24
N GLN A 51 -13.67 -5.62 15.96
CA GLN A 51 -13.95 -4.96 14.69
C GLN A 51 -13.00 -3.77 14.46
N GLY A 52 -12.80 -2.94 15.49
CA GLY A 52 -11.84 -1.83 15.49
C GLY A 52 -10.41 -2.30 15.23
N VAL A 53 -9.97 -3.36 15.90
CA VAL A 53 -8.63 -3.95 15.69
C VAL A 53 -8.47 -4.42 14.24
N ALA A 54 -9.43 -5.13 13.67
CA ALA A 54 -9.37 -5.60 12.29
C ALA A 54 -9.21 -4.44 11.28
N MET A 55 -9.86 -3.30 11.54
CA MET A 55 -9.78 -2.12 10.69
C MET A 55 -8.47 -1.33 10.90
N THR A 56 -8.03 -1.16 12.15
CA THR A 56 -6.89 -0.31 12.48
C THR A 56 -5.54 -1.00 12.24
N THR A 57 -5.49 -2.33 12.24
CA THR A 57 -4.22 -3.08 12.07
C THR A 57 -3.51 -2.71 10.76
N ALA A 58 -4.22 -2.59 9.66
CA ALA A 58 -3.65 -2.16 8.38
C ALA A 58 -3.14 -0.71 8.42
N LEU A 59 -3.84 0.18 9.13
CA LEU A 59 -3.42 1.58 9.29
C LEU A 59 -2.13 1.70 10.10
N VAL A 60 -2.01 0.93 11.18
CA VAL A 60 -0.77 0.88 11.97
C VAL A 60 0.37 0.34 11.14
N GLY A 61 0.14 -0.72 10.35
CA GLY A 61 1.12 -1.23 9.39
C GLY A 61 1.54 -0.17 8.36
N CYS A 62 0.59 0.59 7.83
CA CYS A 62 0.84 1.69 6.89
C CYS A 62 1.71 2.79 7.51
N LEU A 63 1.42 3.19 8.74
CA LEU A 63 2.21 4.18 9.48
C LEU A 63 3.65 3.71 9.66
N VAL A 64 3.85 2.48 10.12
CA VAL A 64 5.19 1.88 10.28
C VAL A 64 5.92 1.80 8.94
N GLY A 65 5.24 1.35 7.87
CA GLY A 65 5.79 1.28 6.53
C GLY A 65 6.25 2.65 6.00
N ALA A 66 5.44 3.68 6.19
CA ALA A 66 5.78 5.05 5.78
C ALA A 66 6.98 5.62 6.54
N MET A 67 7.10 5.37 7.85
CA MET A 67 8.24 5.80 8.66
C MET A 67 9.55 5.15 8.21
N VAL A 68 9.50 3.87 7.87
CA VAL A 68 10.69 3.10 7.44
C VAL A 68 11.04 3.39 5.98
N ALA A 69 10.06 3.76 5.15
CA ALA A 69 10.23 3.97 3.71
C ALA A 69 11.31 5.01 3.38
N GLY A 70 11.36 6.14 4.11
CA GLY A 70 12.35 7.19 3.90
C GLY A 70 13.78 6.66 4.06
N THR A 71 14.08 6.10 5.22
CA THR A 71 15.42 5.58 5.55
C THR A 71 15.81 4.38 4.68
N ALA A 72 14.87 3.53 4.35
CA ALA A 72 15.09 2.39 3.47
C ALA A 72 15.32 2.82 2.02
N ALA A 73 14.61 3.84 1.54
CA ALA A 73 14.79 4.39 0.19
C ALA A 73 16.17 5.02 -0.02
N ASP A 74 16.70 5.68 1.02
CA ASP A 74 18.04 6.28 0.98
C ASP A 74 19.13 5.21 0.92
N LYS A 75 18.93 4.07 1.57
CA LYS A 75 19.93 2.99 1.66
C LYS A 75 19.89 2.00 0.49
N TYR A 76 18.71 1.59 0.08
CA TYR A 76 18.53 0.52 -0.92
C TYR A 76 18.06 1.04 -2.28
N GLY A 77 17.68 2.30 -2.35
CA GLY A 77 17.06 2.90 -3.54
C GLY A 77 15.55 2.66 -3.61
N ARG A 78 14.87 3.46 -4.42
CA ARG A 78 13.40 3.49 -4.51
C ARG A 78 12.81 2.32 -5.28
N LYS A 79 13.47 1.93 -6.40
CA LYS A 79 12.97 0.89 -7.29
C LYS A 79 12.84 -0.49 -6.62
N PRO A 80 13.87 -1.03 -5.93
CA PRO A 80 13.73 -2.31 -5.23
C PRO A 80 12.71 -2.24 -4.08
N LEU A 81 12.57 -1.06 -3.45
CA LEU A 81 11.62 -0.88 -2.36
C LEU A 81 10.16 -0.92 -2.84
N LEU A 82 9.88 -0.35 -4.01
CA LEU A 82 8.57 -0.47 -4.66
C LEU A 82 8.25 -1.92 -5.06
N MET A 83 9.23 -2.66 -5.57
CA MET A 83 9.04 -4.09 -5.85
C MET A 83 8.75 -4.88 -4.58
N LEU A 84 9.47 -4.60 -3.50
CA LEU A 84 9.24 -5.23 -2.20
C LEU A 84 7.84 -4.94 -1.67
N SER A 85 7.38 -3.68 -1.77
CA SER A 85 6.03 -3.30 -1.34
C SER A 85 4.94 -4.04 -2.11
N ALA A 86 5.11 -4.22 -3.42
CA ALA A 86 4.18 -4.98 -4.25
C ALA A 86 4.13 -6.46 -3.86
N VAL A 87 5.28 -7.07 -3.56
CA VAL A 87 5.34 -8.45 -3.07
C VAL A 87 4.67 -8.59 -1.71
N LEU A 88 4.95 -7.69 -0.76
CA LEU A 88 4.32 -7.69 0.57
C LEU A 88 2.80 -7.55 0.46
N PHE A 89 2.31 -6.68 -0.42
CA PHE A 89 0.88 -6.51 -0.64
C PHE A 89 0.24 -7.76 -1.24
N THR A 90 0.90 -8.40 -2.21
CA THR A 90 0.41 -9.63 -2.82
C THR A 90 0.34 -10.78 -1.80
N VAL A 91 1.39 -10.97 -0.99
CA VAL A 91 1.43 -11.97 0.08
C VAL A 91 0.32 -11.72 1.10
N SER A 92 0.10 -10.46 1.48
CA SER A 92 -0.97 -10.07 2.39
C SER A 92 -2.36 -10.38 1.81
N ALA A 93 -2.59 -10.10 0.53
CA ALA A 93 -3.87 -10.36 -0.13
C ALA A 93 -4.18 -11.86 -0.16
N ILE A 94 -3.19 -12.69 -0.48
CA ILE A 94 -3.32 -14.15 -0.44
C ILE A 94 -3.56 -14.63 0.99
N GLY A 95 -2.80 -14.11 1.97
CA GLY A 95 -2.93 -14.48 3.38
C GLY A 95 -4.32 -14.13 3.92
N THR A 96 -4.83 -12.94 3.66
CA THR A 96 -6.19 -12.55 4.10
C THR A 96 -7.31 -13.45 3.54
N GLY A 97 -7.10 -14.00 2.34
CA GLY A 97 -8.09 -14.89 1.71
C GLY A 97 -7.99 -16.37 2.13
N LEU A 98 -6.84 -16.83 2.60
CA LEU A 98 -6.59 -18.23 2.90
C LEU A 98 -6.71 -18.59 4.39
N PHE A 99 -6.42 -17.64 5.29
CA PHE A 99 -6.39 -17.93 6.72
C PHE A 99 -7.79 -17.87 7.34
N ASN A 100 -8.12 -18.91 8.09
CA ASN A 100 -9.38 -19.05 8.82
C ASN A 100 -9.30 -18.48 10.25
N ASP A 101 -8.11 -18.09 10.71
CA ASP A 101 -7.88 -17.55 12.04
C ASP A 101 -7.86 -16.03 12.04
N PHE A 102 -8.61 -15.42 12.97
CA PHE A 102 -8.65 -13.97 13.15
C PHE A 102 -7.26 -13.34 13.39
N THR A 103 -6.40 -14.03 14.14
CA THR A 103 -5.03 -13.56 14.40
C THR A 103 -4.20 -13.53 13.14
N MET A 104 -4.22 -14.58 12.32
CA MET A 104 -3.50 -14.66 11.06
C MET A 104 -4.04 -13.66 10.03
N PHE A 105 -5.34 -13.42 10.02
CA PHE A 105 -5.98 -12.38 9.23
C PHE A 105 -5.40 -10.99 9.59
N ASN A 106 -5.32 -10.65 10.87
CA ASN A 106 -4.76 -9.37 11.32
C ASN A 106 -3.26 -9.23 10.99
N ILE A 107 -2.47 -10.29 11.14
CA ILE A 107 -1.05 -10.29 10.77
C ILE A 107 -0.88 -10.02 9.27
N SER A 108 -1.66 -10.69 8.43
CA SER A 108 -1.65 -10.46 6.99
C SER A 108 -2.02 -9.02 6.64
N ARG A 109 -3.01 -8.45 7.32
CA ARG A 109 -3.43 -7.05 7.16
C ARG A 109 -2.31 -6.07 7.57
N PHE A 110 -1.60 -6.36 8.64
CA PHE A 110 -0.47 -5.56 9.08
C PHE A 110 0.67 -5.54 8.06
N ILE A 111 1.02 -6.72 7.51
CA ILE A 111 2.05 -6.86 6.46
C ILE A 111 1.65 -6.09 5.20
N GLY A 112 0.38 -6.21 4.78
CA GLY A 112 -0.15 -5.45 3.64
C GLY A 112 -0.12 -3.94 3.87
N GLY A 113 -0.45 -3.51 5.09
CA GLY A 113 -0.36 -2.12 5.51
C GLY A 113 1.06 -1.57 5.37
N ILE A 114 2.09 -2.31 5.80
CA ILE A 114 3.50 -1.92 5.63
C ILE A 114 3.82 -1.72 4.13
N GLY A 115 3.41 -2.66 3.27
CA GLY A 115 3.62 -2.55 1.83
C GLY A 115 2.98 -1.29 1.24
N ILE A 116 1.73 -1.00 1.61
CA ILE A 116 1.01 0.20 1.19
C ILE A 116 1.71 1.47 1.72
N GLY A 117 2.14 1.50 2.98
CA GLY A 117 2.82 2.63 3.60
C GLY A 117 4.13 2.97 2.87
N VAL A 118 4.91 1.95 2.52
CA VAL A 118 6.14 2.13 1.73
C VAL A 118 5.82 2.68 0.34
N ALA A 119 4.85 2.11 -0.37
CA ALA A 119 4.47 2.56 -1.70
C ALA A 119 3.95 3.99 -1.71
N SER A 120 3.07 4.36 -0.76
CA SER A 120 2.47 5.69 -0.67
C SER A 120 3.49 6.79 -0.32
N ALA A 121 4.51 6.46 0.50
CA ALA A 121 5.56 7.40 0.84
C ALA A 121 6.52 7.68 -0.33
N LEU A 122 6.74 6.70 -1.21
CA LEU A 122 7.66 6.83 -2.33
C LEU A 122 7.04 7.46 -3.60
N ALA A 123 5.74 7.23 -3.83
CA ALA A 123 5.05 7.70 -5.02
C ALA A 123 5.10 9.23 -5.24
N PRO A 124 4.81 10.11 -4.27
CA PRO A 124 4.83 11.56 -4.48
C PRO A 124 6.24 12.12 -4.71
N ILE A 125 7.28 11.46 -4.21
CA ILE A 125 8.67 11.92 -4.39
C ILE A 125 9.14 11.70 -5.83
N GLU A 126 8.76 10.61 -6.47
CA GLU A 126 9.06 10.39 -7.90
C GLU A 126 8.40 11.44 -8.79
N HIS A 127 7.17 11.84 -8.47
CA HIS A 127 6.45 12.90 -9.16
C HIS A 127 7.17 14.23 -9.08
N THR A 128 7.62 14.61 -7.89
CA THR A 128 8.32 15.90 -7.65
C THR A 128 9.67 15.94 -8.37
N ILE A 129 10.43 14.85 -8.34
CA ILE A 129 11.73 14.77 -9.04
C ILE A 129 11.53 14.81 -10.54
N ALA A 130 10.57 14.10 -11.10
CA ALA A 130 10.28 14.12 -12.53
C ALA A 130 9.90 15.53 -13.02
N VAL A 131 9.12 16.29 -12.25
CA VAL A 131 8.72 17.65 -12.56
C VAL A 131 9.89 18.63 -12.43
N VAL A 132 10.68 18.55 -11.35
CA VAL A 132 11.81 19.45 -11.09
C VAL A 132 12.95 19.25 -12.10
N THR A 133 13.23 18.00 -12.49
CA THR A 133 14.30 17.69 -13.46
C THR A 133 13.96 18.17 -14.87
N GLN A 134 12.69 18.46 -15.15
CA GLN A 134 12.23 18.90 -16.48
C GLN A 134 11.82 20.37 -16.57
N SER A 135 11.91 21.12 -15.47
CA SER A 135 11.74 22.59 -15.53
C SER A 135 12.94 23.20 -16.24
N PRO A 136 12.77 23.77 -17.44
CA PRO A 136 13.86 24.52 -18.10
C PRO A 136 14.13 25.77 -17.27
N ARG A 137 15.39 25.99 -16.94
CA ARG A 137 15.88 27.32 -16.46
C ARG A 137 15.84 28.31 -17.60
#